data_6b6ea276c1ca89378dc78c60f29a0dd1
#
_entry.id   6b6ea276c1ca89378dc78c60f29a0dd1
#
_cell.length_a   1.000
_cell.length_b   1.000
_cell.length_c   1.000
_cell.angle_alpha   90.00
_cell.angle_beta   90.00
_cell.angle_gamma   90.00
#
_symmetry.space_group_name_H-M   'P 1'
#
loop_
_entity.id
_entity.type
_entity.pdbx_description
1 polymer ?
#
loop_
_entity_poly.entity_id
_entity_poly.type
_entity_poly.pdbx_seq_one_letter_code
_entity_poly.pdbx_strand_id
1 'polypeptide(L)' 'MQDSMPRYTLRVPQELLDKLAFIAEYEGRTKNREIEQLIKKRIAEFEAVHGEILIPTE' A
#
# COMPACT_ATOMS: atom_id res chain seq x y z
N MET A 1 -9.17 18.95 12.04
CA MET A 1 -9.22 18.05 10.99
C MET A 1 -9.02 16.66 11.44
N GLN A 2 -9.61 15.80 10.85
CA GLN A 2 -9.45 14.53 11.26
C GLN A 2 -8.82 13.71 10.24
N ASP A 3 -8.05 12.81 10.65
CA ASP A 3 -7.38 11.95 9.74
C ASP A 3 -8.35 10.92 9.23
N SER A 4 -8.55 10.92 7.96
CA SER A 4 -9.49 9.98 7.39
C SER A 4 -8.83 8.67 7.04
N MET A 5 -7.55 8.52 7.33
CA MET A 5 -6.87 7.30 6.97
C MET A 5 -7.01 6.27 8.08
N PRO A 6 -7.62 5.14 7.81
CA PRO A 6 -7.80 4.14 8.86
C PRO A 6 -6.48 3.46 9.18
N ARG A 7 -6.39 2.98 10.40
CA ARG A 7 -5.27 2.18 10.80
C ARG A 7 -5.54 0.75 10.45
N TYR A 8 -4.57 0.13 9.86
CA TYR A 8 -4.74 -1.23 9.42
C TYR A 8 -3.51 -2.03 9.78
N THR A 9 -3.71 -3.12 10.47
CA THR A 9 -2.60 -3.98 10.86
C THR A 9 -2.39 -5.03 9.79
N LEU A 10 -1.21 -5.00 9.19
CA LEU A 10 -0.89 -5.98 8.17
C LEU A 10 -0.30 -7.22 8.80
N ARG A 11 -0.84 -8.36 8.42
CA ARG A 11 -0.32 -9.62 8.92
C ARG A 11 0.36 -10.36 7.80
N VAL A 12 1.65 -10.13 7.69
CA VAL A 12 2.45 -10.78 6.68
C VAL A 12 3.70 -11.33 7.36
N PRO A 13 4.34 -12.32 6.77
CA PRO A 13 5.57 -12.86 7.36
C PRO A 13 6.60 -11.78 7.56
N GLN A 14 7.32 -11.88 8.66
CA GLN A 14 8.33 -10.91 9.00
C GLN A 14 9.39 -10.80 7.92
N GLU A 15 9.70 -11.92 7.29
CA GLU A 15 10.71 -11.92 6.23
C GLU A 15 10.33 -10.98 5.10
N LEU A 16 9.05 -10.96 4.75
CA LEU A 16 8.60 -10.06 3.68
C LEU A 16 8.69 -8.61 4.11
N LEU A 17 8.36 -8.33 5.35
CA LEU A 17 8.47 -6.97 5.86
C LEU A 17 9.93 -6.52 5.90
N ASP A 18 10.83 -7.43 6.26
CA ASP A 18 12.24 -7.10 6.32
C ASP A 18 12.77 -6.77 4.93
N LYS A 19 12.37 -7.54 3.95
CA LYS A 19 12.82 -7.27 2.58
C LYS A 19 12.23 -5.97 2.06
N LEU A 20 10.98 -5.71 2.42
CA LEU A 20 10.36 -4.46 2.00
C LEU A 20 11.07 -3.27 2.63
N ALA A 21 11.45 -3.40 3.90
CA ALA A 21 12.18 -2.33 4.57
C ALA A 21 13.52 -2.08 3.90
N PHE A 22 14.17 -3.15 3.44
CA PHE A 22 15.44 -3.00 2.74
C PHE A 22 15.24 -2.21 1.45
N ILE A 23 14.18 -2.55 0.71
CA ILE A 23 13.90 -1.86 -0.55
C ILE A 23 13.58 -0.40 -0.28
N ALA A 24 12.77 -0.13 0.72
CA ALA A 24 12.38 1.23 1.03
C ALA A 24 13.60 2.08 1.40
N GLU A 25 14.47 1.51 2.20
CA GLU A 25 15.67 2.24 2.60
C GLU A 25 16.58 2.49 1.39
N TYR A 26 16.69 1.51 0.52
CA TYR A 26 17.51 1.65 -0.67
C TYR A 26 16.97 2.77 -1.55
N GLU A 27 15.65 2.93 -1.60
CA GLU A 27 15.04 3.93 -2.45
C GLU A 27 14.80 5.26 -1.74
N GLY A 28 15.22 5.36 -0.49
CA GLY A 28 15.05 6.60 0.24
C GLY A 28 13.63 6.86 0.69
N ARG A 29 12.87 5.80 0.93
CA ARG A 29 11.49 5.92 1.38
C ARG A 29 11.30 5.23 2.70
N THR A 30 10.21 5.59 3.39
CA THR A 30 9.85 4.86 4.58
C THR A 30 9.12 3.58 4.16
N LYS A 31 9.05 2.64 5.09
CA LYS A 31 8.35 1.39 4.83
C LYS A 31 6.86 1.65 4.56
N ASN A 32 6.27 2.54 5.33
CA ASN A 32 4.86 2.85 5.13
C ASN A 32 4.62 3.47 3.76
N ARG A 33 5.52 4.34 3.33
CA ARG A 33 5.39 4.94 2.03
C ARG A 33 5.50 3.91 0.93
N GLU A 34 6.40 2.96 1.10
CA GLU A 34 6.56 1.90 0.11
C GLU A 34 5.30 1.06 0.01
N ILE A 35 4.68 0.73 1.15
CA ILE A 35 3.45 -0.03 1.16
C ILE A 35 2.35 0.74 0.44
N GLU A 36 2.24 2.03 0.70
CA GLU A 36 1.23 2.84 0.05
C GLU A 36 1.41 2.83 -1.45
N GLN A 37 2.63 2.96 -1.92
CA GLN A 37 2.90 2.96 -3.34
C GLN A 37 2.55 1.63 -3.99
N LEU A 38 2.84 0.53 -3.30
CA LEU A 38 2.50 -0.79 -3.82
C LEU A 38 1.00 -0.98 -3.94
N ILE A 39 0.26 -0.49 -2.95
CA ILE A 39 -1.19 -0.59 -2.99
C ILE A 39 -1.74 0.20 -4.17
N LYS A 40 -1.26 1.42 -4.34
CA LYS A 40 -1.73 2.25 -5.45
C LYS A 40 -1.41 1.62 -6.79
N LYS A 41 -0.22 1.05 -6.91
CA LYS A 41 0.19 0.44 -8.15
C LYS A 41 -0.69 -0.76 -8.48
N ARG A 42 -0.98 -1.59 -7.47
CA ARG A 42 -1.79 -2.76 -7.71
C ARG A 42 -3.20 -2.39 -8.12
N ILE A 43 -3.76 -1.39 -7.47
CA ILE A 43 -5.10 -0.93 -7.81
C ILE A 43 -5.14 -0.40 -9.23
N ALA A 44 -4.14 0.39 -9.59
CA ALA A 44 -4.09 0.94 -10.95
C ALA A 44 -4.01 -0.15 -11.99
N GLU A 45 -3.23 -1.19 -11.72
CA GLU A 45 -3.11 -2.30 -12.65
C GLU A 45 -4.43 -3.02 -12.83
N PHE A 46 -5.13 -3.23 -11.73
CA PHE A 46 -6.41 -3.93 -11.79
C PHE A 46 -7.43 -3.09 -12.56
N GLU A 47 -7.48 -1.81 -12.27
CA GLU A 47 -8.47 -0.95 -12.92
C GLU A 47 -8.18 -0.77 -14.39
N ALA A 48 -6.93 -0.86 -14.80
CA ALA A 48 -6.60 -0.75 -16.19
C ALA A 48 -7.16 -1.93 -16.99
N VAL A 49 -7.32 -3.07 -16.35
CA VAL A 49 -7.83 -4.26 -17.00
C VAL A 49 -9.33 -4.43 -16.83
N HIS A 50 -9.82 -4.15 -15.63
CA HIS A 50 -11.21 -4.45 -15.29
C HIS A 50 -12.10 -3.23 -15.14
N GLY A 51 -11.53 -2.04 -15.22
CA GLY A 51 -12.32 -0.84 -15.04
C GLY A 51 -12.25 -0.32 -13.62
N GLU A 52 -12.75 0.89 -13.45
CA GLU A 52 -12.66 1.58 -12.17
C GLU A 52 -13.41 0.84 -11.08
N ILE A 53 -12.79 0.73 -9.92
CA ILE A 53 -13.42 0.10 -8.77
C ILE A 53 -14.24 1.14 -8.04
N LEU A 54 -15.54 0.87 -7.92
CA LEU A 54 -16.44 1.78 -7.24
C LEU A 54 -16.84 1.16 -5.91
N ILE A 55 -16.37 1.75 -4.83
CA ILE A 55 -16.65 1.26 -3.50
C ILE A 55 -17.71 2.14 -2.87
N PRO A 56 -18.84 1.57 -2.45
CA PRO A 56 -19.85 2.41 -1.80
C PRO A 56 -19.30 2.95 -0.49
N THR A 57 -19.55 4.23 -0.27
CA THR A 57 -19.15 4.83 0.99
C THR A 57 -20.35 5.39 1.67
N GLU A 58 -20.27 5.40 3.00
CA GLU A 58 -21.42 5.85 3.72
C GLU A 58 -21.51 7.26 3.92
#